data_428c28770b41f2b6fc7a13c2c2a062ee
#
_entry.id   428c28770b41f2b6fc7a13c2c2a062ee
#
_cell.length_a   1.000
_cell.length_b   1.000
_cell.length_c   1.000
_cell.angle_alpha   90.00
_cell.angle_beta   90.00
_cell.angle_gamma   90.00
#
_symmetry.space_group_name_H-M   'P 1'
#
loop_
_entity.id
_entity.type
_entity.pdbx_description
1 polymer ?
#
loop_
_entity_poly.entity_id
_entity_poly.type
_entity_poly.pdbx_seq_one_letter_code
_entity_poly.pdbx_strand_id
1 'polypeptide(L)'
;MSIQLGQWFATLVPILVLLVLLLHCKWGGDEAASAGLLFSLLIAYVVFGGGIDMIALAVAKGMWYSLSIVLVVFPALIIYEVSRESGAFAVIREGMQRFTPDKVLQVLAVGWIFVGFLQGITGFGVPVVVGAPLLIGMGVKPLTAVLITLLGQAWGNTFGTLGLAWDGLISQVDLSDSLTMSRAIIWTTAMLGIVNLIAGLLIAGLAGGARGVKRNAVTVILLGLLQGAGQMGIALLNPMLCNFIVASLSLGLIFVIGRLDYYRQPVELFDPAEEKAGNTTVGSKMNIQQAFMPYLFLIVIAVVVLLNDSIKNYLGQWKLSFAFAGKSTILGFETHSYSAYAPLAPLTHSGAFLLLAGIVGYICYLQWGYIQAGGMKRILKNSLNKTIPSAIAVIGLTAMSKVMDETGQTTVLAQGVAAVTGGIYPLLSPFIGLLGTFMTSSNLSSNILFGSFQQKVALMLQIDKVPLLAAQTVGGAIGSIIAPSKILLGTTTAGILGQEGLVISKVLGGALLLCAIFGAVIFASYQFGW
;
A
#
# COMPACT_ATOMS: atom_id res chain seq x y z
N MET A 1 -0.25 -27.58 24.70
CA MET A 1 -1.46 -27.03 25.36
C MET A 1 -2.65 -27.50 24.56
N SER A 2 -3.63 -28.17 25.17
CA SER A 2 -4.88 -28.53 24.47
C SER A 2 -5.64 -27.26 24.12
N ILE A 3 -6.06 -27.12 22.86
CA ILE A 3 -6.84 -25.96 22.41
C ILE A 3 -8.18 -25.99 23.14
N GLN A 4 -8.45 -25.00 23.97
CA GLN A 4 -9.79 -24.80 24.50
C GLN A 4 -10.65 -24.19 23.41
N LEU A 5 -11.57 -24.96 22.84
CA LEU A 5 -12.44 -24.52 21.71
C LEU A 5 -13.13 -23.18 22.00
N GLY A 6 -13.57 -22.95 23.25
CA GLY A 6 -14.21 -21.68 23.64
C GLY A 6 -13.26 -20.49 23.51
N GLN A 7 -12.00 -20.62 23.92
CA GLN A 7 -10.99 -19.57 23.77
C GLN A 7 -10.69 -19.30 22.28
N TRP A 8 -10.57 -20.36 21.47
CA TRP A 8 -10.34 -20.22 20.04
C TRP A 8 -11.46 -19.46 19.32
N PHE A 9 -12.74 -19.83 19.60
CA PHE A 9 -13.87 -19.08 19.05
C PHE A 9 -13.90 -17.62 19.53
N ALA A 10 -13.55 -17.36 20.79
CA ALA A 10 -13.47 -16.00 21.30
C ALA A 10 -12.45 -15.14 20.52
N THR A 11 -11.31 -15.73 20.12
CA THR A 11 -10.30 -14.97 19.35
C THR A 11 -10.75 -14.57 17.94
N LEU A 12 -11.74 -15.25 17.38
CA LEU A 12 -12.32 -14.89 16.09
C LEU A 12 -13.25 -13.66 16.18
N VAL A 13 -13.84 -13.41 17.36
CA VAL A 13 -14.88 -12.37 17.53
C VAL A 13 -14.40 -10.98 17.09
N PRO A 14 -13.23 -10.45 17.49
CA PRO A 14 -12.79 -9.11 17.06
C PRO A 14 -12.67 -9.00 15.54
N ILE A 15 -12.18 -10.06 14.88
CA ILE A 15 -12.00 -10.11 13.43
C ILE A 15 -13.36 -10.21 12.72
N LEU A 16 -14.27 -11.06 13.22
CA LEU A 16 -15.61 -11.21 12.69
C LEU A 16 -16.44 -9.94 12.86
N VAL A 17 -16.33 -9.25 14.00
CA VAL A 17 -16.96 -7.94 14.23
C VAL A 17 -16.48 -6.94 13.19
N LEU A 18 -15.16 -6.83 13.01
CA LEU A 18 -14.57 -5.98 11.96
C LEU A 18 -15.17 -6.30 10.59
N LEU A 19 -15.21 -7.57 10.22
CA LEU A 19 -15.70 -8.05 8.93
C LEU A 19 -17.18 -7.71 8.74
N VAL A 20 -18.03 -7.97 9.74
CA VAL A 20 -19.48 -7.68 9.68
C VAL A 20 -19.73 -6.18 9.59
N LEU A 21 -19.05 -5.36 10.40
CA LEU A 21 -19.21 -3.91 10.38
C LEU A 21 -18.80 -3.30 9.04
N LEU A 22 -17.67 -3.73 8.48
CA LEU A 22 -17.20 -3.22 7.20
C LEU A 22 -18.04 -3.68 6.02
N LEU A 23 -18.39 -4.98 5.95
CA LEU A 23 -19.04 -5.56 4.77
C LEU A 23 -20.57 -5.47 4.80
N HIS A 24 -21.18 -5.74 5.95
CA HIS A 24 -22.64 -5.77 6.09
C HIS A 24 -23.20 -4.43 6.54
N CYS A 25 -22.62 -3.84 7.59
CA CYS A 25 -23.08 -2.55 8.12
C CYS A 25 -22.53 -1.35 7.33
N LYS A 26 -21.53 -1.56 6.46
CA LYS A 26 -20.86 -0.52 5.64
C LYS A 26 -20.28 0.64 6.46
N TRP A 27 -19.81 0.35 7.67
CA TRP A 27 -19.13 1.32 8.51
C TRP A 27 -17.80 1.77 7.90
N GLY A 28 -17.34 2.96 8.27
CA GLY A 28 -15.98 3.42 7.97
C GLY A 28 -14.91 2.55 8.60
N GLY A 29 -13.71 2.57 8.04
CA GLY A 29 -12.58 1.82 8.60
C GLY A 29 -12.19 2.27 10.00
N ASP A 30 -12.38 3.54 10.33
CA ASP A 30 -12.17 4.15 11.64
C ASP A 30 -13.17 3.67 12.69
N GLU A 31 -14.45 3.63 12.35
CA GLU A 31 -15.52 3.14 13.23
C GLU A 31 -15.37 1.63 13.48
N ALA A 32 -15.16 0.85 12.43
CA ALA A 32 -15.01 -0.60 12.54
C ALA A 32 -13.74 -0.99 13.32
N ALA A 33 -12.62 -0.29 13.11
CA ALA A 33 -11.37 -0.52 13.85
C ALA A 33 -11.55 -0.24 15.36
N SER A 34 -12.28 0.83 15.69
CA SER A 34 -12.60 1.18 17.09
C SER A 34 -13.44 0.10 17.76
N ALA A 35 -14.45 -0.43 17.05
CA ALA A 35 -15.26 -1.54 17.55
C ALA A 35 -14.44 -2.83 17.70
N GLY A 36 -13.61 -3.18 16.70
CA GLY A 36 -12.72 -4.34 16.77
C GLY A 36 -11.76 -4.27 17.97
N LEU A 37 -11.19 -3.08 18.22
CA LEU A 37 -10.38 -2.84 19.41
C LEU A 37 -11.19 -3.08 20.69
N LEU A 38 -12.40 -2.54 20.83
CA LEU A 38 -13.23 -2.72 21.99
C LEU A 38 -13.48 -4.22 22.29
N PHE A 39 -13.84 -5.00 21.28
CA PHE A 39 -14.05 -6.44 21.44
C PHE A 39 -12.76 -7.18 21.81
N SER A 40 -11.62 -6.80 21.24
CA SER A 40 -10.33 -7.40 21.61
C SER A 40 -9.96 -7.11 23.07
N LEU A 41 -10.25 -5.89 23.58
CA LEU A 41 -10.06 -5.51 24.98
C LEU A 41 -10.96 -6.34 25.93
N LEU A 42 -12.24 -6.49 25.58
CA LEU A 42 -13.18 -7.30 26.37
C LEU A 42 -12.72 -8.77 26.46
N ILE A 43 -12.31 -9.35 25.33
CA ILE A 43 -11.83 -10.73 25.28
C ILE A 43 -10.50 -10.87 26.03
N ALA A 44 -9.59 -9.92 25.90
CA ALA A 44 -8.34 -9.90 26.66
C ALA A 44 -8.59 -9.95 28.17
N TYR A 45 -9.54 -9.18 28.65
CA TYR A 45 -9.87 -9.11 30.07
C TYR A 45 -10.66 -10.34 30.54
N VAL A 46 -11.78 -10.67 29.86
CA VAL A 46 -12.74 -11.68 30.33
C VAL A 46 -12.26 -13.12 30.07
N VAL A 47 -11.66 -13.37 28.88
CA VAL A 47 -11.33 -14.73 28.44
C VAL A 47 -9.86 -15.07 28.68
N PHE A 48 -8.97 -14.11 28.51
CA PHE A 48 -7.51 -14.33 28.62
C PHE A 48 -6.93 -13.89 29.97
N GLY A 49 -7.74 -13.27 30.84
CA GLY A 49 -7.30 -12.85 32.17
C GLY A 49 -6.17 -11.81 32.13
N GLY A 50 -6.15 -10.98 31.11
CA GLY A 50 -5.22 -9.85 31.02
C GLY A 50 -5.58 -8.78 32.04
N GLY A 51 -4.64 -8.41 32.92
CA GLY A 51 -4.84 -7.30 33.84
C GLY A 51 -5.00 -5.96 33.10
N ILE A 52 -5.69 -5.01 33.71
CA ILE A 52 -5.93 -3.68 33.11
C ILE A 52 -4.59 -2.98 32.77
N ASP A 53 -3.59 -3.14 33.62
CA ASP A 53 -2.25 -2.58 33.42
C ASP A 53 -1.54 -3.19 32.18
N MET A 54 -1.66 -4.49 31.97
CA MET A 54 -1.14 -5.19 30.79
C MET A 54 -1.85 -4.73 29.51
N ILE A 55 -3.17 -4.67 29.55
CA ILE A 55 -4.00 -4.22 28.43
C ILE A 55 -3.67 -2.74 28.08
N ALA A 56 -3.54 -1.88 29.09
CA ALA A 56 -3.16 -0.49 28.89
C ALA A 56 -1.77 -0.35 28.25
N LEU A 57 -0.80 -1.16 28.66
CA LEU A 57 0.54 -1.18 28.04
C LEU A 57 0.48 -1.66 26.58
N ALA A 58 -0.31 -2.70 26.27
CA ALA A 58 -0.49 -3.17 24.89
C ALA A 58 -1.13 -2.09 24.00
N VAL A 59 -2.16 -1.40 24.49
CA VAL A 59 -2.76 -0.25 23.81
C VAL A 59 -1.74 0.87 23.60
N ALA A 60 -0.99 1.24 24.64
CA ALA A 60 0.04 2.29 24.56
C ALA A 60 1.13 1.95 23.54
N LYS A 61 1.58 0.69 23.46
CA LYS A 61 2.52 0.21 22.42
C LYS A 61 1.92 0.38 21.02
N GLY A 62 0.64 -0.01 20.84
CA GLY A 62 -0.07 0.16 19.58
C GLY A 62 -0.20 1.64 19.17
N MET A 63 -0.58 2.51 20.11
CA MET A 63 -0.70 3.96 19.88
C MET A 63 0.66 4.58 19.55
N TRP A 64 1.72 4.22 20.26
CA TRP A 64 3.07 4.72 19.97
C TRP A 64 3.52 4.35 18.55
N TYR A 65 3.34 3.08 18.18
CA TYR A 65 3.71 2.64 16.84
C TYR A 65 2.88 3.33 15.74
N SER A 66 1.58 3.51 15.97
CA SER A 66 0.69 4.18 15.01
C SER A 66 1.09 5.64 14.73
N LEU A 67 1.73 6.32 15.69
CA LEU A 67 2.23 7.68 15.50
C LEU A 67 3.24 7.75 14.34
N SER A 68 4.17 6.78 14.25
CA SER A 68 5.10 6.69 13.13
C SER A 68 4.36 6.62 11.78
N ILE A 69 3.29 5.84 11.71
CA ILE A 69 2.47 5.70 10.49
C ILE A 69 1.76 7.02 10.14
N VAL A 70 1.12 7.64 11.11
CA VAL A 70 0.37 8.90 10.92
C VAL A 70 1.30 10.03 10.46
N LEU A 71 2.54 10.05 10.97
CA LEU A 71 3.59 10.99 10.54
C LEU A 71 4.01 10.82 9.06
N VAL A 72 3.67 9.71 8.41
CA VAL A 72 3.83 9.55 6.94
C VAL A 72 2.56 9.93 6.20
N VAL A 73 1.40 9.49 6.70
CA VAL A 73 0.11 9.68 6.03
C VAL A 73 -0.23 11.15 5.82
N PHE A 74 -0.09 11.96 6.86
CA PHE A 74 -0.45 13.38 6.81
C PHE A 74 0.42 14.17 5.81
N PRO A 75 1.76 14.11 5.84
CA PRO A 75 2.60 14.78 4.85
C PRO A 75 2.41 14.28 3.41
N ALA A 76 2.15 12.98 3.21
CA ALA A 76 1.84 12.46 1.88
C ALA A 76 0.58 13.11 1.28
N LEU A 77 -0.45 13.32 2.11
CA LEU A 77 -1.66 14.02 1.70
C LEU A 77 -1.43 15.53 1.48
N ILE A 78 -0.49 16.16 2.21
CA ILE A 78 -0.09 17.55 1.95
C ILE A 78 0.50 17.68 0.54
N ILE A 79 1.47 16.85 0.15
CA ILE A 79 2.05 16.88 -1.21
C ILE A 79 0.95 16.73 -2.27
N TYR A 80 0.03 15.79 -2.07
CA TYR A 80 -1.09 15.59 -2.98
C TYR A 80 -1.96 16.84 -3.10
N GLU A 81 -2.38 17.43 -1.98
CA GLU A 81 -3.24 18.62 -1.97
C GLU A 81 -2.53 19.85 -2.53
N VAL A 82 -1.22 20.01 -2.30
CA VAL A 82 -0.39 21.06 -2.90
C VAL A 82 -0.36 20.93 -4.43
N SER A 83 -0.12 19.71 -4.93
CA SER A 83 -0.11 19.45 -6.37
C SER A 83 -1.49 19.61 -7.02
N ARG A 84 -2.56 19.28 -6.28
CA ARG A 84 -3.95 19.46 -6.71
C ARG A 84 -4.33 20.94 -6.76
N GLU A 85 -4.04 21.70 -5.71
CA GLU A 85 -4.38 23.12 -5.60
C GLU A 85 -3.65 23.99 -6.63
N SER A 86 -2.41 23.62 -7.00
CA SER A 86 -1.62 24.31 -8.03
C SER A 86 -2.05 23.99 -9.46
N GLY A 87 -2.87 22.95 -9.68
CA GLY A 87 -3.22 22.47 -11.01
C GLY A 87 -2.13 21.60 -11.67
N ALA A 88 -1.09 21.20 -10.95
CA ALA A 88 0.03 20.42 -11.49
C ALA A 88 -0.42 19.12 -12.17
N PHE A 89 -1.46 18.43 -11.66
CA PHE A 89 -1.98 17.22 -12.28
C PHE A 89 -2.56 17.44 -13.68
N ALA A 90 -3.14 18.62 -13.97
CA ALA A 90 -3.63 18.95 -15.30
C ALA A 90 -2.47 19.10 -16.30
N VAL A 91 -1.36 19.72 -15.87
CA VAL A 91 -0.14 19.88 -16.69
C VAL A 91 0.53 18.53 -16.95
N ILE A 92 0.61 17.67 -15.92
CA ILE A 92 1.14 16.31 -16.06
C ILE A 92 0.30 15.52 -17.08
N ARG A 93 -1.03 15.61 -17.01
CA ARG A 93 -1.92 14.98 -18.00
C ARG A 93 -1.61 15.43 -19.41
N GLU A 94 -1.55 16.75 -19.64
CA GLU A 94 -1.28 17.31 -20.97
C GLU A 94 0.08 16.86 -21.51
N GLY A 95 1.12 16.83 -20.66
CA GLY A 95 2.43 16.29 -21.01
C GLY A 95 2.37 14.82 -21.42
N MET A 96 1.58 14.02 -20.70
CA MET A 96 1.40 12.59 -21.00
C MET A 96 0.54 12.32 -22.25
N GLN A 97 -0.30 13.26 -22.68
CA GLN A 97 -1.03 13.14 -23.94
C GLN A 97 -0.18 13.52 -25.16
N ARG A 98 0.82 14.39 -24.98
CA ARG A 98 1.62 14.94 -26.08
C ARG A 98 2.91 14.17 -26.38
N PHE A 99 3.36 13.23 -25.50
CA PHE A 99 4.68 12.61 -25.67
C PHE A 99 4.73 11.54 -26.79
N THR A 100 3.59 10.97 -27.18
CA THR A 100 3.44 10.01 -28.27
C THR A 100 2.04 10.05 -28.85
N PRO A 101 1.84 9.80 -30.15
CA PRO A 101 0.50 9.64 -30.74
C PRO A 101 -0.13 8.26 -30.48
N ASP A 102 0.62 7.28 -29.95
CA ASP A 102 0.13 5.95 -29.62
C ASP A 102 -0.69 5.99 -28.33
N LYS A 103 -2.02 5.93 -28.41
CA LYS A 103 -2.93 6.02 -27.25
C LYS A 103 -2.78 4.84 -26.28
N VAL A 104 -2.39 3.67 -26.77
CA VAL A 104 -2.16 2.51 -25.86
C VAL A 104 -0.94 2.76 -24.99
N LEU A 105 0.15 3.30 -25.56
CA LEU A 105 1.33 3.69 -24.80
C LEU A 105 1.02 4.84 -23.82
N GLN A 106 0.17 5.80 -24.21
CA GLN A 106 -0.29 6.86 -23.30
C GLN A 106 -1.04 6.27 -22.10
N VAL A 107 -1.93 5.28 -22.33
CA VAL A 107 -2.67 4.59 -21.25
C VAL A 107 -1.72 3.83 -20.33
N LEU A 108 -0.71 3.13 -20.87
CA LEU A 108 0.33 2.48 -20.05
C LEU A 108 1.12 3.51 -19.23
N ALA A 109 1.46 4.64 -19.82
CA ALA A 109 2.19 5.71 -19.13
C ALA A 109 1.40 6.27 -17.93
N VAL A 110 0.09 6.51 -18.10
CA VAL A 110 -0.75 7.06 -17.04
C VAL A 110 -1.22 5.95 -16.09
N GLY A 111 -1.86 4.91 -16.61
CA GLY A 111 -2.60 3.93 -15.82
C GLY A 111 -1.72 2.91 -15.11
N TRP A 112 -0.47 2.74 -15.54
CA TRP A 112 0.48 1.82 -14.93
C TRP A 112 1.66 2.56 -14.30
N ILE A 113 2.42 3.32 -15.11
CA ILE A 113 3.68 3.91 -14.64
C ILE A 113 3.44 5.10 -13.71
N PHE A 114 2.62 6.07 -14.13
CA PHE A 114 2.34 7.25 -13.31
C PHE A 114 1.50 6.93 -12.07
N VAL A 115 0.52 6.03 -12.20
CA VAL A 115 -0.25 5.52 -11.06
C VAL A 115 0.66 4.78 -10.07
N GLY A 116 1.62 3.97 -10.55
CA GLY A 116 2.66 3.35 -9.72
C GLY A 116 3.59 4.36 -9.05
N PHE A 117 3.95 5.44 -9.76
CA PHE A 117 4.71 6.56 -9.20
C PHE A 117 3.94 7.27 -8.07
N LEU A 118 2.66 7.59 -8.28
CA LEU A 118 1.82 8.16 -7.23
C LEU A 118 1.67 7.21 -6.03
N GLN A 119 1.56 5.90 -6.27
CA GLN A 119 1.51 4.90 -5.20
C GLN A 119 2.81 4.90 -4.37
N GLY A 120 3.95 5.15 -4.99
CA GLY A 120 5.24 5.26 -4.30
C GLY A 120 5.28 6.39 -3.27
N ILE A 121 4.47 7.43 -3.45
CA ILE A 121 4.51 8.66 -2.64
C ILE A 121 3.31 8.73 -1.68
N THR A 122 2.09 8.57 -2.20
CA THR A 122 0.86 8.96 -1.47
C THR A 122 0.01 7.79 -1.00
N GLY A 123 -0.10 6.71 -1.76
CA GLY A 123 -1.00 5.60 -1.43
C GLY A 123 -2.47 6.04 -1.22
N PHE A 124 -3.17 5.40 -0.28
CA PHE A 124 -4.51 5.77 0.25
C PHE A 124 -5.59 6.04 -0.80
N GLY A 125 -5.51 5.39 -1.98
CA GLY A 125 -6.46 5.58 -3.09
C GLY A 125 -6.20 6.80 -3.98
N VAL A 126 -5.24 7.67 -3.63
CA VAL A 126 -4.84 8.83 -4.47
C VAL A 126 -4.47 8.42 -5.90
N PRO A 127 -3.72 7.34 -6.14
CA PRO A 127 -3.40 6.89 -7.49
C PRO A 127 -4.66 6.65 -8.35
N VAL A 128 -5.72 6.11 -7.77
CA VAL A 128 -6.98 5.85 -8.47
C VAL A 128 -7.75 7.14 -8.71
N VAL A 129 -7.85 8.00 -7.67
CA VAL A 129 -8.55 9.30 -7.73
C VAL A 129 -7.96 10.22 -8.80
N VAL A 130 -6.65 10.19 -8.98
CA VAL A 130 -5.95 11.00 -9.99
C VAL A 130 -5.93 10.31 -11.35
N GLY A 131 -5.59 9.02 -11.38
CA GLY A 131 -5.37 8.28 -12.61
C GLY A 131 -6.64 8.04 -13.43
N ALA A 132 -7.77 7.71 -12.78
CA ALA A 132 -9.00 7.40 -13.51
C ALA A 132 -9.55 8.61 -14.30
N PRO A 133 -9.69 9.83 -13.73
CA PRO A 133 -10.08 11.01 -14.52
C PRO A 133 -9.09 11.37 -15.62
N LEU A 134 -7.77 11.15 -15.40
CA LEU A 134 -6.77 11.39 -16.45
C LEU A 134 -7.00 10.46 -17.65
N LEU A 135 -7.23 9.18 -17.43
CA LEU A 135 -7.51 8.18 -18.45
C LEU A 135 -8.81 8.48 -19.20
N ILE A 136 -9.87 8.87 -18.47
CA ILE A 136 -11.15 9.27 -19.07
C ILE A 136 -10.95 10.49 -20.00
N GLY A 137 -10.18 11.49 -19.55
CA GLY A 137 -9.82 12.65 -20.39
C GLY A 137 -8.96 12.30 -21.62
N MET A 138 -8.44 11.06 -21.70
CA MET A 138 -7.72 10.51 -22.86
C MET A 138 -8.60 9.61 -23.75
N GLY A 139 -9.90 9.53 -23.46
CA GLY A 139 -10.88 8.74 -24.23
C GLY A 139 -11.04 7.30 -23.75
N VAL A 140 -10.53 6.93 -22.57
CA VAL A 140 -10.78 5.59 -21.97
C VAL A 140 -12.15 5.59 -21.30
N LYS A 141 -12.93 4.52 -21.51
CA LYS A 141 -14.23 4.36 -20.84
C LYS A 141 -14.08 4.41 -19.31
N PRO A 142 -15.02 5.02 -18.58
CA PRO A 142 -14.93 5.19 -17.11
C PRO A 142 -14.67 3.89 -16.36
N LEU A 143 -15.39 2.80 -16.67
CA LEU A 143 -15.19 1.49 -16.04
C LEU A 143 -13.76 0.98 -16.28
N THR A 144 -13.29 1.03 -17.53
CA THR A 144 -11.95 0.58 -17.92
C THR A 144 -10.87 1.42 -17.25
N ALA A 145 -11.07 2.72 -17.11
CA ALA A 145 -10.13 3.62 -16.42
C ALA A 145 -9.97 3.25 -14.93
N VAL A 146 -11.07 2.93 -14.24
CA VAL A 146 -11.03 2.45 -12.85
C VAL A 146 -10.28 1.11 -12.76
N LEU A 147 -10.59 0.15 -13.63
CA LEU A 147 -9.91 -1.15 -13.66
C LEU A 147 -8.40 -0.99 -13.89
N ILE A 148 -8.00 -0.17 -14.86
CA ILE A 148 -6.60 0.09 -15.18
C ILE A 148 -5.86 0.68 -13.98
N THR A 149 -6.44 1.66 -13.29
CA THR A 149 -5.78 2.32 -12.15
C THR A 149 -5.68 1.41 -10.93
N LEU A 150 -6.66 0.56 -10.69
CA LEU A 150 -6.61 -0.46 -9.63
C LEU A 150 -5.49 -1.49 -9.90
N LEU A 151 -5.37 -1.96 -11.15
CA LEU A 151 -4.29 -2.88 -11.54
C LEU A 151 -2.92 -2.21 -11.46
N GLY A 152 -2.79 -0.98 -11.97
CA GLY A 152 -1.51 -0.29 -12.05
C GLY A 152 -0.88 0.08 -10.70
N GLN A 153 -1.69 0.28 -9.66
CA GLN A 153 -1.18 0.56 -8.31
C GLN A 153 -0.81 -0.69 -7.49
N ALA A 154 -1.32 -1.88 -7.88
CA ALA A 154 -1.30 -3.05 -7.00
C ALA A 154 0.11 -3.47 -6.56
N TRP A 155 1.05 -3.56 -7.51
CA TRP A 155 2.43 -3.99 -7.25
C TRP A 155 3.19 -3.06 -6.29
N GLY A 156 2.81 -1.78 -6.27
CA GLY A 156 3.44 -0.78 -5.40
C GLY A 156 2.86 -0.69 -3.99
N ASN A 157 1.83 -1.47 -3.64
CA ASN A 157 1.15 -1.29 -2.35
C ASN A 157 1.98 -1.68 -1.12
N THR A 158 2.92 -2.62 -1.25
CA THR A 158 3.78 -3.05 -0.13
C THR A 158 4.85 -2.02 0.18
N PHE A 159 5.56 -1.55 -0.84
CA PHE A 159 6.66 -0.61 -0.69
C PHE A 159 6.28 0.84 -1.06
N GLY A 160 5.02 1.07 -1.39
CA GLY A 160 4.48 2.40 -1.65
C GLY A 160 4.37 3.26 -0.41
N THR A 161 4.10 4.54 -0.60
CA THR A 161 4.10 5.54 0.48
C THR A 161 5.39 5.46 1.31
N LEU A 162 6.53 5.39 0.59
CA LEU A 162 7.87 5.22 1.16
C LEU A 162 7.97 4.02 2.12
N GLY A 163 7.47 2.86 1.70
CA GLY A 163 7.64 1.60 2.42
C GLY A 163 6.65 1.36 3.56
N LEU A 164 5.61 2.17 3.69
CA LEU A 164 4.75 2.19 4.88
C LEU A 164 4.09 0.83 5.20
N ALA A 165 3.59 0.10 4.19
CA ALA A 165 2.96 -1.19 4.44
C ALA A 165 3.98 -2.30 4.74
N TRP A 166 5.20 -2.20 4.22
CA TRP A 166 6.32 -3.04 4.61
C TRP A 166 6.71 -2.80 6.07
N ASP A 167 6.84 -1.53 6.49
CA ASP A 167 7.11 -1.17 7.89
C ASP A 167 6.01 -1.69 8.82
N GLY A 168 4.74 -1.62 8.36
CA GLY A 168 3.61 -2.21 9.07
C GLY A 168 3.76 -3.72 9.30
N LEU A 169 4.28 -4.47 8.32
CA LEU A 169 4.56 -5.90 8.47
C LEU A 169 5.69 -6.15 9.46
N ILE A 170 6.86 -5.54 9.24
CA ILE A 170 8.05 -5.80 10.06
C ILE A 170 7.87 -5.39 11.52
N SER A 171 6.95 -4.48 11.81
CA SER A 171 6.61 -4.10 13.19
C SER A 171 5.86 -5.18 13.97
N GLN A 172 5.25 -6.13 13.28
CA GLN A 172 4.45 -7.20 13.88
C GLN A 172 5.20 -8.54 13.94
N VAL A 173 6.37 -8.62 13.32
CA VAL A 173 7.11 -9.86 13.14
C VAL A 173 8.59 -9.68 13.49
N ASP A 174 9.25 -10.78 13.83
CA ASP A 174 10.69 -10.77 14.08
C ASP A 174 11.44 -11.11 12.78
N LEU A 175 11.98 -10.08 12.14
CA LEU A 175 12.90 -10.14 10.99
C LEU A 175 14.20 -9.39 11.30
N SER A 176 14.67 -9.44 12.55
CA SER A 176 15.85 -8.70 13.03
C SER A 176 17.17 -9.18 12.40
N ASP A 177 17.26 -10.44 11.99
CA ASP A 177 18.40 -10.98 11.29
C ASP A 177 18.46 -10.50 9.83
N SER A 178 19.62 -10.00 9.41
CA SER A 178 19.84 -9.41 8.08
C SER A 178 19.60 -10.39 6.92
N LEU A 179 19.94 -11.66 7.10
CA LEU A 179 19.72 -12.70 6.10
C LEU A 179 18.23 -13.00 5.95
N THR A 180 17.53 -13.16 7.06
CA THR A 180 16.07 -13.40 7.08
C THR A 180 15.32 -12.21 6.48
N MET A 181 15.72 -10.98 6.80
CA MET A 181 15.17 -9.76 6.19
C MET A 181 15.38 -9.73 4.68
N SER A 182 16.60 -10.00 4.21
CA SER A 182 16.93 -10.03 2.78
C SER A 182 16.13 -11.09 2.03
N ARG A 183 15.96 -12.28 2.60
CA ARG A 183 15.12 -13.35 2.03
C ARG A 183 13.65 -12.90 1.93
N ALA A 184 13.12 -12.23 2.97
CA ALA A 184 11.75 -11.73 2.96
C ALA A 184 11.56 -10.65 1.87
N ILE A 185 12.53 -9.77 1.67
CA ILE A 185 12.54 -8.78 0.59
C ILE A 185 12.54 -9.48 -0.77
N ILE A 186 13.43 -10.45 -0.98
CA ILE A 186 13.54 -11.17 -2.26
C ILE A 186 12.23 -11.89 -2.60
N TRP A 187 11.66 -12.66 -1.68
CA TRP A 187 10.38 -13.34 -1.88
C TRP A 187 9.26 -12.35 -2.22
N THR A 188 9.16 -11.27 -1.45
CA THR A 188 8.12 -10.25 -1.65
C THR A 188 8.24 -9.56 -3.01
N THR A 189 9.45 -9.08 -3.34
CA THR A 189 9.69 -8.33 -4.59
C THR A 189 9.60 -9.23 -5.83
N ALA A 190 10.01 -10.49 -5.75
CA ALA A 190 9.84 -11.45 -6.84
C ALA A 190 8.37 -11.67 -7.18
N MET A 191 7.52 -11.92 -6.16
CA MET A 191 6.08 -12.08 -6.37
C MET A 191 5.42 -10.77 -6.84
N LEU A 192 5.77 -9.62 -6.28
CA LEU A 192 5.25 -8.31 -6.74
C LEU A 192 5.69 -7.99 -8.16
N GLY A 193 6.90 -8.38 -8.57
CA GLY A 193 7.37 -8.26 -9.96
C GLY A 193 6.50 -9.03 -10.94
N ILE A 194 6.06 -10.24 -10.57
CA ILE A 194 5.11 -11.03 -11.37
C ILE A 194 3.74 -10.33 -11.43
N VAL A 195 3.21 -9.86 -10.29
CA VAL A 195 1.94 -9.07 -10.25
C VAL A 195 2.04 -7.86 -11.17
N ASN A 196 3.17 -7.16 -11.13
CA ASN A 196 3.41 -5.98 -11.93
C ASN A 196 3.44 -6.27 -13.44
N LEU A 197 4.15 -7.32 -13.85
CA LEU A 197 4.22 -7.72 -15.25
C LEU A 197 2.84 -8.12 -15.79
N ILE A 198 2.09 -8.89 -15.01
CA ILE A 198 0.71 -9.28 -15.36
C ILE A 198 -0.19 -8.05 -15.46
N ALA A 199 -0.07 -7.10 -14.52
CA ALA A 199 -0.83 -5.86 -14.56
C ALA A 199 -0.54 -5.05 -15.83
N GLY A 200 0.72 -4.89 -16.22
CA GLY A 200 1.11 -4.21 -17.45
C GLY A 200 0.51 -4.86 -18.71
N LEU A 201 0.54 -6.20 -18.80
CA LEU A 201 -0.06 -6.94 -19.91
C LEU A 201 -1.60 -6.80 -19.95
N LEU A 202 -2.25 -6.88 -18.78
CA LEU A 202 -3.71 -6.69 -18.69
C LEU A 202 -4.10 -5.26 -19.06
N ILE A 203 -3.35 -4.26 -18.64
CA ILE A 203 -3.59 -2.85 -18.98
C ILE A 203 -3.43 -2.64 -20.50
N ALA A 204 -2.39 -3.20 -21.11
CA ALA A 204 -2.19 -3.14 -22.56
C ALA A 204 -3.37 -3.82 -23.31
N GLY A 205 -3.89 -4.92 -22.75
CA GLY A 205 -5.05 -5.64 -23.27
C GLY A 205 -6.35 -4.83 -23.15
N LEU A 206 -6.59 -4.22 -22.00
CA LEU A 206 -7.76 -3.36 -21.76
C LEU A 206 -7.75 -2.12 -22.65
N ALA A 207 -6.57 -1.56 -22.95
CA ALA A 207 -6.44 -0.37 -23.77
C ALA A 207 -6.48 -0.66 -25.28
N GLY A 208 -5.81 -1.73 -25.74
CA GLY A 208 -5.61 -2.00 -27.17
C GLY A 208 -6.04 -3.39 -27.66
N GLY A 209 -6.73 -4.17 -26.83
CA GLY A 209 -7.08 -5.55 -27.15
C GLY A 209 -5.83 -6.41 -27.39
N ALA A 210 -5.97 -7.51 -28.12
CA ALA A 210 -4.86 -8.41 -28.45
C ALA A 210 -3.75 -7.69 -29.27
N ARG A 211 -4.10 -6.71 -30.11
CA ARG A 211 -3.13 -5.91 -30.87
C ARG A 211 -2.31 -5.02 -29.95
N GLY A 212 -2.97 -4.42 -28.94
CA GLY A 212 -2.31 -3.60 -27.91
C GLY A 212 -1.28 -4.40 -27.12
N VAL A 213 -1.61 -5.62 -26.71
CA VAL A 213 -0.68 -6.54 -26.03
C VAL A 213 0.52 -6.85 -26.93
N LYS A 214 0.29 -7.32 -28.16
CA LYS A 214 1.38 -7.68 -29.10
C LYS A 214 2.31 -6.49 -29.37
N ARG A 215 1.73 -5.30 -29.61
CA ARG A 215 2.49 -4.08 -29.93
C ARG A 215 3.35 -3.63 -28.76
N ASN A 216 2.81 -3.70 -27.53
CA ASN A 216 3.48 -3.16 -26.35
C ASN A 216 4.19 -4.23 -25.51
N ALA A 217 4.19 -5.53 -25.91
CA ALA A 217 4.75 -6.63 -25.14
C ALA A 217 6.20 -6.36 -24.71
N VAL A 218 7.06 -5.92 -25.66
CA VAL A 218 8.46 -5.61 -25.37
C VAL A 218 8.59 -4.48 -24.35
N THR A 219 7.81 -3.41 -24.51
CA THR A 219 7.81 -2.27 -23.58
C THR A 219 7.29 -2.68 -22.20
N VAL A 220 6.23 -3.49 -22.14
CA VAL A 220 5.70 -4.00 -20.87
C VAL A 220 6.71 -4.91 -20.17
N ILE A 221 7.37 -5.81 -20.91
CA ILE A 221 8.41 -6.67 -20.34
C ILE A 221 9.60 -5.82 -19.85
N LEU A 222 10.09 -4.89 -20.66
CA LEU A 222 11.21 -4.03 -20.28
C LEU A 222 10.91 -3.21 -19.02
N LEU A 223 9.79 -2.52 -18.99
CA LEU A 223 9.37 -1.71 -17.84
C LEU A 223 9.01 -2.60 -16.64
N GLY A 224 8.35 -3.74 -16.85
CA GLY A 224 8.04 -4.70 -15.81
C GLY A 224 9.28 -5.30 -15.16
N LEU A 225 10.30 -5.63 -15.95
CA LEU A 225 11.60 -6.08 -15.43
C LEU A 225 12.35 -4.96 -14.71
N LEU A 226 12.36 -3.73 -15.26
CA LEU A 226 12.94 -2.59 -14.57
C LEU A 226 12.28 -2.38 -13.21
N GLN A 227 10.94 -2.43 -13.17
CA GLN A 227 10.19 -2.24 -11.93
C GLN A 227 10.39 -3.42 -10.96
N GLY A 228 10.29 -4.66 -11.41
CA GLY A 228 10.45 -5.85 -10.56
C GLY A 228 11.87 -6.04 -10.03
N ALA A 229 12.85 -6.14 -10.93
CA ALA A 229 14.25 -6.31 -10.55
C ALA A 229 14.84 -5.06 -9.89
N GLY A 230 14.45 -3.87 -10.36
CA GLY A 230 14.86 -2.62 -9.74
C GLY A 230 14.28 -2.47 -8.33
N GLN A 231 13.01 -2.85 -8.11
CA GLN A 231 12.42 -2.86 -6.77
C GLN A 231 13.17 -3.81 -5.84
N MET A 232 13.54 -5.01 -6.31
CA MET A 232 14.35 -5.96 -5.54
C MET A 232 15.72 -5.38 -5.18
N GLY A 233 16.46 -4.88 -6.16
CA GLY A 233 17.81 -4.35 -5.95
C GLY A 233 17.83 -3.16 -5.00
N ILE A 234 16.89 -2.20 -5.17
CA ILE A 234 16.81 -1.03 -4.30
C ILE A 234 16.23 -1.39 -2.92
N ALA A 235 15.29 -2.34 -2.82
CA ALA A 235 14.74 -2.77 -1.53
C ALA A 235 15.79 -3.44 -0.62
N LEU A 236 16.74 -4.16 -1.20
CA LEU A 236 17.87 -4.73 -0.45
C LEU A 236 18.81 -3.65 0.11
N LEU A 237 18.86 -2.47 -0.50
CA LEU A 237 19.60 -1.32 0.01
C LEU A 237 18.73 -0.50 0.98
N ASN A 238 17.52 -0.20 0.57
CA ASN A 238 16.56 0.58 1.34
C ASN A 238 15.10 0.32 0.89
N PRO A 239 14.29 -0.42 1.67
CA PRO A 239 12.91 -0.73 1.33
C PRO A 239 12.01 0.50 1.15
N MET A 240 12.27 1.61 1.87
CA MET A 240 11.44 2.83 1.80
C MET A 240 11.51 3.49 0.43
N LEU A 241 12.67 3.41 -0.24
CA LEU A 241 12.93 4.12 -1.50
C LEU A 241 12.60 3.30 -2.74
N CYS A 242 12.51 1.97 -2.62
CA CYS A 242 12.54 1.08 -3.78
C CYS A 242 11.41 1.35 -4.77
N ASN A 243 10.16 1.42 -4.33
CA ASN A 243 9.05 1.65 -5.23
C ASN A 243 9.10 3.05 -5.86
N PHE A 244 9.39 4.07 -5.06
CA PHE A 244 9.40 5.45 -5.53
C PHE A 244 10.49 5.72 -6.56
N ILE A 245 11.73 5.27 -6.32
CA ILE A 245 12.85 5.45 -7.25
C ILE A 245 12.58 4.71 -8.55
N VAL A 246 12.17 3.44 -8.47
CA VAL A 246 11.97 2.61 -9.65
C VAL A 246 10.80 3.10 -10.49
N ALA A 247 9.70 3.53 -9.86
CA ALA A 247 8.59 4.13 -10.57
C ALA A 247 8.98 5.46 -11.24
N SER A 248 9.84 6.27 -10.60
CA SER A 248 10.39 7.50 -11.18
C SER A 248 11.28 7.23 -12.40
N LEU A 249 12.17 6.23 -12.32
CA LEU A 249 13.00 5.80 -13.45
C LEU A 249 12.14 5.26 -14.60
N SER A 250 11.12 4.46 -14.28
CA SER A 250 10.17 3.94 -15.27
C SER A 250 9.38 5.06 -15.96
N LEU A 251 9.01 6.10 -15.20
CA LEU A 251 8.34 7.28 -15.73
C LEU A 251 9.25 8.05 -16.69
N GLY A 252 10.53 8.21 -16.38
CA GLY A 252 11.51 8.79 -17.31
C GLY A 252 11.70 7.92 -18.56
N LEU A 253 11.83 6.61 -18.38
CA LEU A 253 12.08 5.67 -19.48
C LEU A 253 10.90 5.60 -20.46
N ILE A 254 9.64 5.61 -19.99
CA ILE A 254 8.49 5.55 -20.91
C ILE A 254 8.40 6.79 -21.82
N PHE A 255 8.83 7.98 -21.33
CA PHE A 255 8.93 9.17 -22.17
C PHE A 255 10.02 9.02 -23.25
N VAL A 256 11.11 8.33 -22.95
CA VAL A 256 12.16 8.04 -23.95
C VAL A 256 11.64 7.03 -24.98
N ILE A 257 10.99 5.95 -24.52
CA ILE A 257 10.38 4.92 -25.38
C ILE A 257 9.36 5.54 -26.33
N GLY A 258 8.52 6.47 -25.88
CA GLY A 258 7.52 7.14 -26.72
C GLY A 258 8.10 7.99 -27.86
N ARG A 259 9.41 8.31 -27.80
CA ARG A 259 10.10 9.02 -28.89
C ARG A 259 10.63 8.10 -29.98
N LEU A 260 10.64 6.79 -29.78
CA LEU A 260 11.06 5.83 -30.79
C LEU A 260 10.13 5.86 -31.99
N ASP A 261 10.66 5.71 -33.20
CA ASP A 261 9.90 5.77 -34.45
C ASP A 261 8.75 4.75 -34.48
N TYR A 262 8.92 3.63 -33.82
CA TYR A 262 7.88 2.62 -33.64
C TYR A 262 6.61 3.17 -32.98
N TYR A 263 6.73 4.09 -32.03
CA TYR A 263 5.62 4.72 -31.28
C TYR A 263 5.17 6.07 -31.83
N ARG A 264 5.77 6.53 -32.94
CA ARG A 264 5.32 7.75 -33.67
C ARG A 264 4.11 7.51 -34.56
N GLN A 265 3.74 6.25 -34.81
CA GLN A 265 2.53 5.92 -35.56
C GLN A 265 1.33 5.99 -34.62
N PRO A 266 0.25 6.68 -34.99
CA PRO A 266 -0.95 6.76 -34.18
C PRO A 266 -1.61 5.38 -34.06
N VAL A 267 -1.97 5.02 -32.85
CA VAL A 267 -2.72 3.81 -32.53
C VAL A 267 -3.88 4.20 -31.62
N GLU A 268 -5.09 3.86 -32.07
CA GLU A 268 -6.31 4.15 -31.33
C GLU A 268 -6.60 3.09 -30.25
N LEU A 269 -7.45 3.46 -29.30
CA LEU A 269 -7.95 2.57 -28.27
C LEU A 269 -8.85 1.48 -28.89
N PHE A 270 -8.85 0.31 -28.28
CA PHE A 270 -9.69 -0.82 -28.74
C PHE A 270 -11.17 -0.54 -28.54
N ASP A 271 -11.53 0.09 -27.44
CA ASP A 271 -12.91 0.41 -27.07
C ASP A 271 -12.95 1.84 -26.47
N PRO A 272 -12.89 2.88 -27.32
CA PRO A 272 -12.89 4.27 -26.84
C PRO A 272 -14.24 4.68 -26.23
N ALA A 273 -14.23 5.70 -25.37
CA ALA A 273 -15.46 6.33 -24.93
C ALA A 273 -16.12 7.07 -26.11
N GLU A 274 -17.46 7.05 -26.17
CA GLU A 274 -18.19 7.95 -27.08
C GLU A 274 -17.81 9.40 -26.78
N GLU A 275 -17.54 10.19 -27.84
CA GLU A 275 -17.01 11.56 -27.73
C GLU A 275 -17.91 12.46 -26.88
N LYS A 276 -17.63 12.55 -25.60
CA LYS A 276 -17.97 13.68 -24.71
C LYS A 276 -16.70 14.24 -24.09
N ALA A 277 -15.68 14.42 -24.90
CA ALA A 277 -14.46 15.09 -24.48
C ALA A 277 -14.72 16.60 -24.46
N GLY A 278 -15.13 17.12 -23.33
CA GLY A 278 -14.87 18.50 -23.01
C GLY A 278 -13.36 18.69 -22.94
N ASN A 279 -12.74 19.01 -24.06
CA ASN A 279 -11.36 19.51 -24.12
C ASN A 279 -11.31 20.87 -23.43
N THR A 280 -11.34 20.90 -22.11
CA THR A 280 -10.88 22.05 -21.36
C THR A 280 -9.35 22.00 -21.40
N THR A 281 -8.77 22.53 -22.46
CA THR A 281 -7.38 22.99 -22.47
C THR A 281 -7.30 24.08 -21.39
N VAL A 282 -6.90 23.70 -20.19
CA VAL A 282 -6.52 24.65 -19.16
C VAL A 282 -5.19 25.24 -19.67
N GLY A 283 -5.22 26.43 -20.20
CA GLY A 283 -4.03 27.17 -20.61
C GLY A 283 -3.19 27.54 -19.39
N SER A 284 -2.62 26.53 -18.74
CA SER A 284 -1.73 26.72 -17.61
C SER A 284 -0.38 27.21 -18.11
N LYS A 285 0.12 28.32 -17.53
CA LYS A 285 1.48 28.81 -17.77
C LYS A 285 2.56 27.88 -17.16
N MET A 286 2.16 26.90 -16.38
CA MET A 286 3.04 25.94 -15.71
C MET A 286 3.64 24.94 -16.72
N ASN A 287 4.95 24.74 -16.67
CA ASN A 287 5.61 23.70 -17.46
C ASN A 287 5.67 22.37 -16.67
N ILE A 288 5.98 21.27 -17.39
CA ILE A 288 5.99 19.93 -16.81
C ILE A 288 7.05 19.77 -15.69
N GLN A 289 8.19 20.44 -15.79
CA GLN A 289 9.24 20.40 -14.75
C GLN A 289 8.76 21.08 -13.46
N GLN A 290 8.06 22.20 -13.58
CA GLN A 290 7.43 22.87 -12.45
C GLN A 290 6.35 21.99 -11.81
N ALA A 291 5.54 21.30 -12.63
CA ALA A 291 4.50 20.39 -12.12
C ALA A 291 5.09 19.21 -11.32
N PHE A 292 6.28 18.72 -11.67
CA PHE A 292 6.97 17.66 -10.95
C PHE A 292 7.88 18.14 -9.82
N MET A 293 8.01 19.44 -9.57
CA MET A 293 8.98 20.02 -8.65
C MET A 293 8.94 19.42 -7.22
N PRO A 294 7.79 19.28 -6.53
CA PRO A 294 7.77 18.70 -5.19
C PRO A 294 8.30 17.27 -5.15
N TYR A 295 8.01 16.50 -6.19
CA TYR A 295 8.43 15.10 -6.33
C TYR A 295 9.92 14.98 -6.64
N LEU A 296 10.46 15.86 -7.49
CA LEU A 296 11.91 15.92 -7.76
C LEU A 296 12.68 16.28 -6.49
N PHE A 297 12.19 17.26 -5.73
CA PHE A 297 12.79 17.61 -4.44
C PHE A 297 12.75 16.44 -3.46
N LEU A 298 11.61 15.71 -3.40
CA LEU A 298 11.48 14.51 -2.56
C LEU A 298 12.52 13.45 -2.93
N ILE A 299 12.72 13.17 -4.23
CA ILE A 299 13.76 12.23 -4.70
C ILE A 299 15.13 12.66 -4.19
N VAL A 300 15.49 13.91 -4.46
CA VAL A 300 16.82 14.43 -4.11
C VAL A 300 17.08 14.34 -2.61
N ILE A 301 16.17 14.83 -1.77
CA ILE A 301 16.37 14.83 -0.32
C ILE A 301 16.40 13.41 0.25
N ALA A 302 15.52 12.53 -0.21
CA ALA A 302 15.48 11.16 0.26
C ALA A 302 16.73 10.36 -0.15
N VAL A 303 17.21 10.51 -1.39
CA VAL A 303 18.44 9.87 -1.87
C VAL A 303 19.66 10.41 -1.11
N VAL A 304 19.79 11.73 -0.97
CA VAL A 304 20.92 12.36 -0.28
C VAL A 304 20.99 11.92 1.20
N VAL A 305 19.85 11.88 1.88
CA VAL A 305 19.83 11.54 3.32
C VAL A 305 19.94 10.04 3.55
N LEU A 306 19.20 9.20 2.81
CA LEU A 306 19.09 7.78 3.12
C LEU A 306 20.19 6.91 2.51
N LEU A 307 20.84 7.36 1.43
CA LEU A 307 21.97 6.63 0.81
C LEU A 307 23.34 7.18 1.24
N ASN A 308 23.41 8.27 1.98
CA ASN A 308 24.65 8.75 2.56
C ASN A 308 24.72 8.39 4.05
N ASP A 309 25.54 7.40 4.39
CA ASP A 309 25.63 6.86 5.75
C ASP A 309 26.04 7.93 6.77
N SER A 310 26.90 8.88 6.42
CA SER A 310 27.34 9.95 7.32
C SER A 310 26.17 10.86 7.69
N ILE A 311 25.37 11.29 6.70
CA ILE A 311 24.19 12.14 6.92
C ILE A 311 23.12 11.36 7.67
N LYS A 312 22.84 10.12 7.22
CA LYS A 312 21.84 9.24 7.84
C LYS A 312 22.15 8.99 9.31
N ASN A 313 23.40 8.66 9.64
CA ASN A 313 23.83 8.38 11.00
C ASN A 313 23.78 9.64 11.87
N TYR A 314 24.21 10.79 11.34
CA TYR A 314 24.15 12.07 12.08
C TYR A 314 22.71 12.48 12.38
N LEU A 315 21.81 12.45 11.39
CA LEU A 315 20.41 12.80 11.58
C LEU A 315 19.64 11.72 12.37
N GLY A 316 20.05 10.47 12.29
CA GLY A 316 19.45 9.32 12.98
C GLY A 316 19.83 9.21 14.47
N GLN A 317 20.69 10.09 15.01
CA GLN A 317 21.03 10.12 16.44
C GLN A 317 19.82 10.53 17.32
N TRP A 318 18.95 11.37 16.78
CA TRP A 318 17.77 11.85 17.49
C TRP A 318 16.66 10.83 17.42
N LYS A 319 16.54 10.00 18.47
CA LYS A 319 15.53 8.95 18.56
C LYS A 319 14.60 9.21 19.74
N LEU A 320 13.30 9.08 19.47
CA LEU A 320 12.25 9.10 20.48
C LEU A 320 11.77 7.66 20.69
N SER A 321 11.67 7.22 21.94
CA SER A 321 11.16 5.90 22.29
C SER A 321 10.64 5.88 23.71
N PHE A 322 9.79 4.90 24.02
CA PHE A 322 9.36 4.64 25.39
C PHE A 322 9.83 3.26 25.86
N ALA A 323 10.09 3.14 27.16
CA ALA A 323 10.31 1.88 27.80
C ALA A 323 8.95 1.24 28.18
N PHE A 324 8.81 -0.06 27.98
CA PHE A 324 7.63 -0.82 28.37
C PHE A 324 8.05 -2.03 29.19
N ALA A 325 7.42 -2.19 30.37
CA ALA A 325 7.66 -3.33 31.23
C ALA A 325 6.99 -4.60 30.68
N GLY A 326 7.61 -5.75 30.89
CA GLY A 326 6.98 -7.05 30.66
C GLY A 326 5.88 -7.32 31.68
N LYS A 327 4.82 -7.96 31.26
CA LYS A 327 3.65 -8.37 32.06
C LYS A 327 3.17 -9.75 31.63
N SER A 328 2.39 -10.42 32.48
CA SER A 328 1.79 -11.72 32.15
C SER A 328 0.29 -11.72 32.42
N THR A 329 -0.45 -12.52 31.63
CA THR A 329 -1.86 -12.81 31.88
C THR A 329 -1.98 -13.88 32.97
N ILE A 330 -3.18 -14.04 33.53
CA ILE A 330 -3.49 -15.16 34.48
C ILE A 330 -3.26 -16.52 33.80
N LEU A 331 -3.42 -16.61 32.49
CA LEU A 331 -3.21 -17.82 31.69
C LEU A 331 -1.73 -18.09 31.34
N GLY A 332 -0.79 -17.21 31.75
CA GLY A 332 0.64 -17.39 31.55
C GLY A 332 1.15 -16.90 30.18
N PHE A 333 0.38 -16.10 29.43
CA PHE A 333 0.91 -15.40 28.27
C PHE A 333 1.73 -14.19 28.74
N GLU A 334 2.96 -14.08 28.24
CA GLU A 334 3.91 -13.05 28.66
C GLU A 334 4.19 -12.04 27.56
N THR A 335 4.33 -10.77 27.94
CA THR A 335 4.81 -9.71 27.06
C THR A 335 6.30 -9.48 27.30
N HIS A 336 7.03 -9.14 26.24
CA HIS A 336 8.44 -8.77 26.37
C HIS A 336 8.60 -7.36 26.96
N SER A 337 9.64 -7.19 27.80
CA SER A 337 10.09 -5.86 28.25
C SER A 337 10.96 -5.22 27.17
N TYR A 338 10.80 -3.92 26.98
CA TYR A 338 11.59 -3.13 26.04
C TYR A 338 12.15 -1.90 26.76
N SER A 339 13.46 -1.69 26.68
CA SER A 339 14.10 -0.43 27.14
C SER A 339 13.85 0.73 26.17
N ALA A 340 13.68 0.43 24.87
CA ALA A 340 13.35 1.36 23.81
C ALA A 340 12.47 0.67 22.76
N TYR A 341 11.15 0.84 22.88
CA TYR A 341 10.19 0.24 21.96
C TYR A 341 10.02 1.08 20.70
N ALA A 342 10.17 0.45 19.52
CA ALA A 342 9.98 1.06 18.20
C ALA A 342 10.56 2.50 18.12
N PRO A 343 11.89 2.68 18.21
CA PRO A 343 12.50 4.01 18.23
C PRO A 343 12.17 4.78 16.95
N LEU A 344 11.57 5.96 17.10
CA LEU A 344 11.27 6.88 16.01
C LEU A 344 12.42 7.86 15.86
N ALA A 345 13.06 7.92 14.68
CA ALA A 345 14.07 8.91 14.32
C ALA A 345 13.45 9.98 13.41
N PRO A 346 12.95 11.11 13.94
CA PRO A 346 12.12 12.05 13.19
C PRO A 346 12.78 12.64 11.95
N LEU A 347 14.09 12.89 11.99
CA LEU A 347 14.82 13.55 10.90
C LEU A 347 15.19 12.61 9.74
N THR A 348 15.20 11.30 9.96
CA THR A 348 15.41 10.29 8.91
C THR A 348 14.12 9.54 8.57
N HIS A 349 13.01 9.94 9.19
CA HIS A 349 11.70 9.36 8.95
C HIS A 349 11.13 9.82 7.60
N SER A 350 10.51 8.91 6.86
CA SER A 350 9.94 9.22 5.54
C SER A 350 8.91 10.37 5.57
N GLY A 351 8.19 10.51 6.67
CA GLY A 351 7.26 11.63 6.89
C GLY A 351 7.93 13.00 6.89
N ALA A 352 9.16 13.12 7.37
CA ALA A 352 9.90 14.39 7.34
C ALA A 352 10.25 14.81 5.89
N PHE A 353 10.68 13.86 5.06
CA PHE A 353 10.98 14.14 3.65
C PHE A 353 9.72 14.55 2.88
N LEU A 354 8.61 13.86 3.12
CA LEU A 354 7.31 14.20 2.55
C LEU A 354 6.86 15.59 2.99
N LEU A 355 6.99 15.92 4.28
CA LEU A 355 6.61 17.23 4.79
C LEU A 355 7.45 18.35 4.17
N LEU A 356 8.77 18.18 4.12
CA LEU A 356 9.67 19.14 3.51
C LEU A 356 9.37 19.32 2.02
N ALA A 357 9.14 18.24 1.27
CA ALA A 357 8.77 18.32 -0.14
C ALA A 357 7.42 19.02 -0.35
N GLY A 358 6.45 18.80 0.53
CA GLY A 358 5.17 19.50 0.51
C GLY A 358 5.32 21.01 0.78
N ILE A 359 6.14 21.39 1.77
CA ILE A 359 6.43 22.79 2.12
C ILE A 359 7.16 23.49 0.95
N VAL A 360 8.23 22.88 0.44
CA VAL A 360 9.00 23.44 -0.67
C VAL A 360 8.12 23.56 -1.91
N GLY A 361 7.32 22.53 -2.22
CA GLY A 361 6.36 22.58 -3.33
C GLY A 361 5.35 23.72 -3.18
N TYR A 362 4.78 23.89 -1.98
CA TYR A 362 3.86 24.99 -1.70
C TYR A 362 4.53 26.36 -1.91
N ILE A 363 5.73 26.57 -1.36
CA ILE A 363 6.46 27.84 -1.48
C ILE A 363 6.74 28.16 -2.97
N CYS A 364 7.24 27.18 -3.72
CA CYS A 364 7.52 27.38 -5.15
C CYS A 364 6.25 27.67 -5.95
N TYR A 365 5.17 26.94 -5.74
CA TYR A 365 3.91 27.19 -6.45
C TYR A 365 3.28 28.53 -6.05
N LEU A 366 3.44 28.96 -4.81
CA LEU A 366 3.01 30.29 -4.35
C LEU A 366 3.82 31.39 -5.05
N GLN A 367 5.16 31.26 -5.08
CA GLN A 367 6.06 32.25 -5.74
C GLN A 367 5.83 32.33 -7.24
N TRP A 368 5.50 31.20 -7.88
CA TRP A 368 5.17 31.17 -9.31
C TRP A 368 3.73 31.61 -9.63
N GLY A 369 2.93 31.91 -8.61
CA GLY A 369 1.54 32.37 -8.77
C GLY A 369 0.53 31.26 -9.12
N TYR A 370 0.88 30.00 -8.94
CA TYR A 370 -0.01 28.86 -9.21
C TYR A 370 -0.94 28.53 -8.02
N ILE A 371 -0.59 28.95 -6.81
CA ILE A 371 -1.45 28.87 -5.63
C ILE A 371 -1.79 30.29 -5.17
N GLN A 372 -3.09 30.55 -4.97
CA GLN A 372 -3.57 31.86 -4.51
C GLN A 372 -3.46 32.01 -2.98
N ALA A 373 -3.55 33.26 -2.51
CA ALA A 373 -3.65 33.57 -1.08
C ALA A 373 -4.81 32.78 -0.44
N GLY A 374 -4.57 32.18 0.73
CA GLY A 374 -5.52 31.29 1.41
C GLY A 374 -5.47 29.83 0.96
N GLY A 375 -4.70 29.46 -0.05
CA GLY A 375 -4.52 28.08 -0.50
C GLY A 375 -4.01 27.15 0.61
N MET A 376 -3.11 27.62 1.49
CA MET A 376 -2.61 26.85 2.63
C MET A 376 -3.75 26.36 3.54
N LYS A 377 -4.73 27.21 3.84
CA LYS A 377 -5.87 26.84 4.69
C LYS A 377 -6.69 25.72 4.04
N ARG A 378 -6.91 25.78 2.72
CA ARG A 378 -7.62 24.72 1.98
C ARG A 378 -6.82 23.42 1.94
N ILE A 379 -5.52 23.49 1.66
CA ILE A 379 -4.60 22.35 1.66
C ILE A 379 -4.62 21.65 3.02
N LEU A 380 -4.40 22.38 4.11
CA LEU A 380 -4.37 21.82 5.46
C LEU A 380 -5.74 21.22 5.84
N LYS A 381 -6.84 21.92 5.60
CA LYS A 381 -8.19 21.42 5.89
C LYS A 381 -8.46 20.11 5.15
N ASN A 382 -8.17 20.06 3.84
CA ASN A 382 -8.43 18.88 3.02
C ASN A 382 -7.52 17.72 3.42
N SER A 383 -6.24 17.98 3.71
CA SER A 383 -5.30 16.97 4.20
C SER A 383 -5.75 16.41 5.55
N LEU A 384 -6.15 17.26 6.50
CA LEU A 384 -6.66 16.82 7.82
C LEU A 384 -7.95 16.00 7.70
N ASN A 385 -8.91 16.44 6.90
CA ASN A 385 -10.18 15.71 6.71
C ASN A 385 -9.97 14.28 6.18
N LYS A 386 -8.91 14.05 5.39
CA LYS A 386 -8.54 12.72 4.88
C LYS A 386 -7.67 11.94 5.87
N THR A 387 -6.81 12.64 6.61
CA THR A 387 -5.89 12.03 7.57
C THR A 387 -6.61 11.51 8.81
N ILE A 388 -7.57 12.25 9.37
CA ILE A 388 -8.22 11.92 10.65
C ILE A 388 -8.86 10.53 10.61
N PRO A 389 -9.75 10.18 9.66
CA PRO A 389 -10.31 8.83 9.60
C PRO A 389 -9.24 7.74 9.41
N SER A 390 -8.24 7.99 8.55
CA SER A 390 -7.13 7.06 8.36
C SER A 390 -6.31 6.86 9.63
N ALA A 391 -6.05 7.93 10.38
CA ALA A 391 -5.31 7.88 11.64
C ALA A 391 -6.08 7.08 12.70
N ILE A 392 -7.38 7.33 12.87
CA ILE A 392 -8.24 6.60 13.80
C ILE A 392 -8.24 5.11 13.46
N ALA A 393 -8.41 4.76 12.18
CA ALA A 393 -8.37 3.38 11.73
C ALA A 393 -7.03 2.71 12.04
N VAL A 394 -5.92 3.37 11.74
CA VAL A 394 -4.56 2.83 12.00
C VAL A 394 -4.32 2.66 13.50
N ILE A 395 -4.67 3.67 14.33
CA ILE A 395 -4.54 3.60 15.79
C ILE A 395 -5.37 2.43 16.33
N GLY A 396 -6.63 2.32 15.93
CA GLY A 396 -7.53 1.26 16.38
C GLY A 396 -7.03 -0.13 16.02
N LEU A 397 -6.63 -0.35 14.75
CA LEU A 397 -6.13 -1.64 14.28
C LEU A 397 -4.77 -2.00 14.90
N THR A 398 -3.88 -1.04 15.08
CA THR A 398 -2.56 -1.29 15.68
C THR A 398 -2.70 -1.63 17.17
N ALA A 399 -3.55 -0.89 17.88
CA ALA A 399 -3.85 -1.18 19.28
C ALA A 399 -4.54 -2.56 19.42
N MET A 400 -5.54 -2.86 18.58
CA MET A 400 -6.20 -4.16 18.53
C MET A 400 -5.20 -5.30 18.30
N SER A 401 -4.33 -5.16 17.29
CA SER A 401 -3.30 -6.16 16.98
C SER A 401 -2.36 -6.40 18.16
N LYS A 402 -1.89 -5.32 18.82
CA LYS A 402 -1.01 -5.45 19.99
C LYS A 402 -1.72 -6.07 21.20
N VAL A 403 -2.96 -5.71 21.46
CA VAL A 403 -3.77 -6.34 22.52
C VAL A 403 -3.92 -7.83 22.23
N MET A 404 -4.33 -8.21 21.02
CA MET A 404 -4.49 -9.61 20.65
C MET A 404 -3.18 -10.39 20.74
N ASP A 405 -2.08 -9.78 20.33
CA ASP A 405 -0.76 -10.42 20.32
C ASP A 405 -0.22 -10.65 21.74
N GLU A 406 -0.21 -9.61 22.56
CA GLU A 406 0.39 -9.65 23.90
C GLU A 406 -0.47 -10.41 24.93
N THR A 407 -1.78 -10.46 24.76
CA THR A 407 -2.67 -11.25 25.65
C THR A 407 -2.83 -12.72 25.24
N GLY A 408 -2.18 -13.14 24.13
CA GLY A 408 -2.21 -14.53 23.66
C GLY A 408 -3.35 -14.87 22.70
N GLN A 409 -4.27 -13.94 22.42
CA GLN A 409 -5.37 -14.17 21.48
C GLN A 409 -4.85 -14.62 20.11
N THR A 410 -3.85 -13.90 19.54
CA THR A 410 -3.24 -14.27 18.24
C THR A 410 -2.57 -15.65 18.29
N THR A 411 -1.98 -16.03 19.43
CA THR A 411 -1.35 -17.35 19.62
C THR A 411 -2.39 -18.47 19.57
N VAL A 412 -3.49 -18.32 20.33
CA VAL A 412 -4.59 -19.31 20.35
C VAL A 412 -5.28 -19.39 18.99
N LEU A 413 -5.48 -18.26 18.31
CA LEU A 413 -6.01 -18.23 16.95
C LEU A 413 -5.13 -19.01 15.98
N ALA A 414 -3.81 -18.79 16.03
CA ALA A 414 -2.84 -19.46 15.17
C ALA A 414 -2.78 -20.98 15.45
N GLN A 415 -2.84 -21.40 16.72
CA GLN A 415 -2.90 -22.81 17.10
C GLN A 415 -4.10 -23.51 16.48
N GLY A 416 -5.30 -22.91 16.57
CA GLY A 416 -6.51 -23.50 16.02
C GLY A 416 -6.46 -23.58 14.49
N VAL A 417 -6.00 -22.54 13.82
CA VAL A 417 -5.84 -22.55 12.37
C VAL A 417 -4.81 -23.58 11.93
N ALA A 418 -3.65 -23.65 12.59
CA ALA A 418 -2.61 -24.63 12.28
C ALA A 418 -3.11 -26.08 12.49
N ALA A 419 -3.90 -26.32 13.54
CA ALA A 419 -4.48 -27.65 13.81
C ALA A 419 -5.48 -28.08 12.72
N VAL A 420 -6.27 -27.17 12.18
CA VAL A 420 -7.27 -27.46 11.14
C VAL A 420 -6.64 -27.58 9.75
N THR A 421 -5.71 -26.69 9.43
CA THR A 421 -5.14 -26.60 8.07
C THR A 421 -3.90 -27.47 7.89
N GLY A 422 -3.11 -27.69 8.95
CA GLY A 422 -1.86 -28.45 8.88
C GLY A 422 -0.95 -27.99 7.73
N GLY A 423 -0.35 -28.93 7.03
CA GLY A 423 0.60 -28.67 5.94
C GLY A 423 0.03 -27.96 4.71
N ILE A 424 -1.29 -27.83 4.59
CA ILE A 424 -1.90 -27.09 3.45
C ILE A 424 -1.99 -25.57 3.69
N TYR A 425 -1.69 -25.09 4.91
CA TYR A 425 -1.76 -23.67 5.25
C TYR A 425 -1.01 -22.74 4.29
N PRO A 426 0.19 -23.09 3.77
CA PRO A 426 0.90 -22.25 2.80
C PRO A 426 0.07 -21.88 1.56
N LEU A 427 -0.82 -22.77 1.11
CA LEU A 427 -1.75 -22.46 0.01
C LEU A 427 -2.73 -21.33 0.37
N LEU A 428 -3.07 -21.20 1.65
CA LEU A 428 -4.07 -20.25 2.14
C LEU A 428 -3.45 -18.91 2.53
N SER A 429 -2.15 -18.86 2.77
CA SER A 429 -1.48 -17.67 3.33
C SER A 429 -1.67 -16.39 2.51
N PRO A 430 -1.61 -16.37 1.15
CA PRO A 430 -1.87 -15.15 0.38
C PRO A 430 -3.32 -14.66 0.49
N PHE A 431 -4.27 -15.59 0.69
CA PHE A 431 -5.68 -15.24 0.85
C PHE A 431 -5.97 -14.53 2.17
N ILE A 432 -5.18 -14.78 3.22
CA ILE A 432 -5.27 -14.03 4.49
C ILE A 432 -4.88 -12.56 4.25
N GLY A 433 -3.79 -12.32 3.53
CA GLY A 433 -3.38 -10.97 3.14
C GLY A 433 -4.42 -10.26 2.28
N LEU A 434 -4.96 -10.97 1.26
CA LEU A 434 -6.02 -10.47 0.39
C LEU A 434 -7.27 -10.11 1.21
N LEU A 435 -7.73 -11.00 2.10
CA LEU A 435 -8.89 -10.79 2.96
C LEU A 435 -8.69 -9.58 3.86
N GLY A 436 -7.53 -9.46 4.51
CA GLY A 436 -7.23 -8.32 5.37
C GLY A 436 -7.28 -6.98 4.63
N THR A 437 -6.74 -6.93 3.41
CA THR A 437 -6.82 -5.72 2.60
C THR A 437 -8.22 -5.49 2.02
N PHE A 438 -8.95 -6.52 1.65
CA PHE A 438 -10.34 -6.41 1.23
C PHE A 438 -11.20 -5.78 2.34
N MET A 439 -11.04 -6.25 3.58
CA MET A 439 -11.77 -5.75 4.74
C MET A 439 -11.41 -4.29 5.06
N THR A 440 -10.12 -3.99 5.17
CA THR A 440 -9.61 -2.70 5.66
C THR A 440 -9.35 -1.68 4.57
N SER A 441 -9.42 -2.10 3.31
CA SER A 441 -9.00 -1.34 2.12
C SER A 441 -7.53 -0.88 2.14
N SER A 442 -6.69 -1.50 2.98
CA SER A 442 -5.30 -1.09 3.21
C SER A 442 -4.38 -2.29 3.42
N ASN A 443 -3.35 -2.41 2.57
CA ASN A 443 -2.31 -3.44 2.75
C ASN A 443 -1.53 -3.23 4.07
N LEU A 444 -1.30 -1.98 4.46
CA LEU A 444 -0.72 -1.63 5.76
C LEU A 444 -1.54 -2.25 6.91
N SER A 445 -2.85 -2.00 6.92
CA SER A 445 -3.75 -2.50 7.95
C SER A 445 -3.84 -4.04 7.96
N SER A 446 -3.84 -4.66 6.78
CA SER A 446 -3.77 -6.11 6.62
C SER A 446 -2.50 -6.70 7.23
N ASN A 447 -1.35 -6.08 6.96
CA ASN A 447 -0.06 -6.50 7.50
C ASN A 447 0.02 -6.34 9.02
N ILE A 448 -0.53 -5.25 9.55
CA ILE A 448 -0.62 -5.02 11.00
C ILE A 448 -1.49 -6.08 11.68
N LEU A 449 -2.66 -6.39 11.09
CA LEU A 449 -3.61 -7.34 11.65
C LEU A 449 -3.10 -8.78 11.62
N PHE A 450 -2.52 -9.20 10.51
CA PHE A 450 -2.24 -10.60 10.26
C PHE A 450 -0.76 -10.97 10.21
N GLY A 451 0.18 -10.00 10.29
CA GLY A 451 1.61 -10.27 10.27
C GLY A 451 2.06 -11.22 11.40
N SER A 452 1.74 -10.87 12.65
CA SER A 452 2.04 -11.71 13.82
C SER A 452 1.32 -13.06 13.75
N PHE A 453 0.06 -13.09 13.29
CA PHE A 453 -0.69 -14.32 13.08
C PHE A 453 0.02 -15.26 12.10
N GLN A 454 0.45 -14.79 10.92
CA GLN A 454 1.19 -15.59 9.94
C GLN A 454 2.48 -16.17 10.53
N GLN A 455 3.23 -15.34 11.27
CA GLN A 455 4.45 -15.79 11.94
C GLN A 455 4.16 -16.89 12.97
N LYS A 456 3.11 -16.74 13.76
CA LYS A 456 2.74 -17.73 14.79
C LYS A 456 2.26 -19.05 14.18
N VAL A 457 1.50 -19.00 13.07
CA VAL A 457 1.12 -20.21 12.34
C VAL A 457 2.37 -20.93 11.80
N ALA A 458 3.34 -20.18 11.23
CA ALA A 458 4.60 -20.77 10.77
C ALA A 458 5.34 -21.51 11.91
N LEU A 459 5.41 -20.89 13.09
CA LEU A 459 6.02 -21.50 14.28
C LEU A 459 5.29 -22.78 14.73
N MET A 460 3.95 -22.76 14.72
CA MET A 460 3.15 -23.94 15.11
C MET A 460 3.31 -25.10 14.12
N LEU A 461 3.44 -24.80 12.85
CA LEU A 461 3.65 -25.80 11.79
C LEU A 461 5.13 -26.18 11.62
N GLN A 462 6.04 -25.55 12.37
CA GLN A 462 7.51 -25.75 12.27
C GLN A 462 8.06 -25.54 10.85
N ILE A 463 7.52 -24.53 10.14
CA ILE A 463 7.96 -24.15 8.79
C ILE A 463 8.60 -22.76 8.80
N ASP A 464 9.38 -22.46 7.75
CA ASP A 464 9.99 -21.15 7.61
C ASP A 464 8.91 -20.06 7.51
N LYS A 465 9.02 -19.03 8.35
CA LYS A 465 8.07 -17.90 8.35
C LYS A 465 8.20 -16.99 7.11
N VAL A 466 9.36 -16.94 6.47
CA VAL A 466 9.70 -15.95 5.44
C VAL A 466 8.75 -15.99 4.23
N PRO A 467 8.51 -17.15 3.59
CA PRO A 467 7.58 -17.21 2.46
C PRO A 467 6.14 -16.85 2.86
N LEU A 468 5.70 -17.20 4.07
CA LEU A 468 4.35 -16.86 4.55
C LEU A 468 4.18 -15.35 4.79
N LEU A 469 5.21 -14.68 5.33
CA LEU A 469 5.20 -13.22 5.54
C LEU A 469 5.23 -12.47 4.20
N ALA A 470 5.98 -12.96 3.25
CA ALA A 470 5.96 -12.43 1.88
C ALA A 470 4.57 -12.64 1.25
N ALA A 471 3.96 -13.81 1.42
CA ALA A 471 2.59 -14.09 0.97
C ALA A 471 1.56 -13.15 1.58
N GLN A 472 1.68 -12.85 2.87
CA GLN A 472 0.80 -11.92 3.58
C GLN A 472 0.77 -10.56 2.88
N THR A 473 1.91 -9.94 2.67
CA THR A 473 1.96 -8.59 2.11
C THR A 473 1.67 -8.55 0.60
N VAL A 474 2.05 -9.60 -0.15
CA VAL A 474 1.71 -9.73 -1.59
C VAL A 474 0.22 -10.00 -1.77
N GLY A 475 -0.36 -10.90 -0.99
CA GLY A 475 -1.80 -11.12 -0.94
C GLY A 475 -2.55 -9.83 -0.62
N GLY A 476 -2.05 -9.05 0.34
CA GLY A 476 -2.57 -7.73 0.67
C GLY A 476 -2.45 -6.73 -0.50
N ALA A 477 -1.34 -6.73 -1.22
CA ALA A 477 -1.16 -5.91 -2.40
C ALA A 477 -2.16 -6.27 -3.52
N ILE A 478 -2.38 -7.56 -3.76
CA ILE A 478 -3.42 -8.06 -4.69
C ILE A 478 -4.82 -7.70 -4.19
N GLY A 479 -5.09 -7.85 -2.90
CA GLY A 479 -6.36 -7.47 -2.27
C GLY A 479 -6.71 -5.99 -2.46
N SER A 480 -5.72 -5.14 -2.68
CA SER A 480 -5.95 -3.71 -2.97
C SER A 480 -6.68 -3.45 -4.29
N ILE A 481 -6.65 -4.39 -5.23
CA ILE A 481 -7.36 -4.29 -6.52
C ILE A 481 -8.88 -4.40 -6.30
N ILE A 482 -9.28 -5.22 -5.31
CA ILE A 482 -10.70 -5.48 -4.98
C ILE A 482 -11.16 -4.69 -3.74
N ALA A 483 -10.33 -3.83 -3.19
CA ALA A 483 -10.61 -3.10 -1.96
C ALA A 483 -11.80 -2.13 -2.10
N PRO A 484 -12.89 -2.28 -1.30
CA PRO A 484 -14.13 -1.55 -1.49
C PRO A 484 -13.97 -0.03 -1.50
N SER A 485 -13.20 0.55 -0.56
CA SER A 485 -13.02 2.00 -0.51
C SER A 485 -12.23 2.55 -1.70
N LYS A 486 -11.25 1.79 -2.23
CA LYS A 486 -10.51 2.22 -3.43
C LYS A 486 -11.39 2.16 -4.67
N ILE A 487 -12.23 1.14 -4.77
CA ILE A 487 -13.21 1.01 -5.86
C ILE A 487 -14.22 2.13 -5.79
N LEU A 488 -14.77 2.44 -4.61
CA LEU A 488 -15.69 3.54 -4.39
C LEU A 488 -15.08 4.89 -4.79
N LEU A 489 -13.83 5.16 -4.41
CA LEU A 489 -13.10 6.34 -4.83
C LEU A 489 -12.94 6.40 -6.35
N GLY A 490 -12.63 5.28 -6.98
CA GLY A 490 -12.49 5.16 -8.42
C GLY A 490 -13.81 5.42 -9.14
N THR A 491 -14.90 4.74 -8.74
CA THR A 491 -16.22 4.89 -9.36
C THR A 491 -16.79 6.30 -9.17
N THR A 492 -16.57 6.91 -7.98
CA THR A 492 -16.97 8.29 -7.71
C THR A 492 -16.25 9.27 -8.64
N THR A 493 -14.93 9.17 -8.74
CA THR A 493 -14.13 10.11 -9.55
C THR A 493 -14.27 9.86 -11.06
N ALA A 494 -14.63 8.66 -11.44
CA ALA A 494 -14.95 8.29 -12.83
C ALA A 494 -16.40 8.62 -13.24
N GLY A 495 -17.25 9.08 -12.31
CA GLY A 495 -18.66 9.42 -12.58
C GLY A 495 -19.55 8.20 -12.81
N ILE A 496 -19.19 7.03 -12.27
CA ILE A 496 -19.95 5.76 -12.37
C ILE A 496 -20.27 5.19 -10.99
N LEU A 497 -20.58 6.06 -10.04
CA LEU A 497 -21.00 5.69 -8.70
C LEU A 497 -22.19 4.68 -8.78
N GLY A 498 -22.15 3.64 -7.94
CA GLY A 498 -23.13 2.55 -7.94
C GLY A 498 -22.73 1.34 -8.82
N GLN A 499 -21.61 1.42 -9.56
CA GLN A 499 -21.09 0.29 -10.35
C GLN A 499 -19.95 -0.48 -9.66
N GLU A 500 -19.79 -0.32 -8.34
CA GLU A 500 -18.72 -0.96 -7.55
C GLU A 500 -18.75 -2.47 -7.67
N GLY A 501 -19.95 -3.07 -7.62
CA GLY A 501 -20.14 -4.51 -7.79
C GLY A 501 -19.67 -5.01 -9.17
N LEU A 502 -19.87 -4.22 -10.23
CA LEU A 502 -19.40 -4.54 -11.56
C LEU A 502 -17.86 -4.48 -11.64
N VAL A 503 -17.22 -3.48 -11.02
CA VAL A 503 -15.76 -3.39 -10.93
C VAL A 503 -15.21 -4.62 -10.20
N ILE A 504 -15.74 -4.95 -9.03
CA ILE A 504 -15.32 -6.14 -8.25
C ILE A 504 -15.44 -7.41 -9.09
N SER A 505 -16.57 -7.64 -9.75
CA SER A 505 -16.81 -8.85 -10.52
C SER A 505 -15.79 -9.05 -11.66
N LYS A 506 -15.24 -7.98 -12.21
CA LYS A 506 -14.24 -8.04 -13.30
C LYS A 506 -12.83 -8.38 -12.81
N VAL A 507 -12.48 -8.04 -11.57
CA VAL A 507 -11.11 -8.22 -11.05
C VAL A 507 -10.99 -9.32 -10.00
N LEU A 508 -12.09 -9.73 -9.36
CA LEU A 508 -12.09 -10.71 -8.27
C LEU A 508 -11.49 -12.06 -8.70
N GLY A 509 -11.92 -12.59 -9.83
CA GLY A 509 -11.43 -13.88 -10.33
C GLY A 509 -9.92 -13.86 -10.58
N GLY A 510 -9.40 -12.77 -11.16
CA GLY A 510 -7.96 -12.58 -11.36
C GLY A 510 -7.18 -12.45 -10.05
N ALA A 511 -7.71 -11.72 -9.07
CA ALA A 511 -7.09 -11.57 -7.76
C ALA A 511 -7.02 -12.92 -7.01
N LEU A 512 -8.10 -13.69 -7.02
CA LEU A 512 -8.14 -15.02 -6.41
C LEU A 512 -7.18 -15.99 -7.11
N LEU A 513 -7.12 -15.96 -8.44
CA LEU A 513 -6.20 -16.79 -9.22
C LEU A 513 -4.73 -16.48 -8.89
N LEU A 514 -4.36 -15.22 -8.80
CA LEU A 514 -3.00 -14.82 -8.41
C LEU A 514 -2.65 -15.31 -7.00
N CYS A 515 -3.56 -15.17 -6.03
CA CYS A 515 -3.35 -15.71 -4.69
C CYS A 515 -3.21 -17.24 -4.71
N ALA A 516 -4.00 -17.95 -5.52
CA ALA A 516 -3.89 -19.40 -5.67
C ALA A 516 -2.53 -19.82 -6.27
N ILE A 517 -2.06 -19.10 -7.29
CA ILE A 517 -0.74 -19.35 -7.91
C ILE A 517 0.37 -19.14 -6.88
N PHE A 518 0.36 -18.02 -6.14
CA PHE A 518 1.39 -17.76 -5.14
C PHE A 518 1.29 -18.72 -3.96
N GLY A 519 0.09 -19.09 -3.52
CA GLY A 519 -0.10 -20.12 -2.52
C GLY A 519 0.51 -21.46 -2.96
N ALA A 520 0.29 -21.87 -4.21
CA ALA A 520 0.88 -23.08 -4.79
C ALA A 520 2.42 -23.00 -4.86
N VAL A 521 2.98 -21.85 -5.26
CA VAL A 521 4.44 -21.62 -5.29
C VAL A 521 5.05 -21.76 -3.88
N ILE A 522 4.40 -21.14 -2.88
CA ILE A 522 4.86 -21.20 -1.50
C ILE A 522 4.73 -22.63 -0.96
N PHE A 523 3.61 -23.29 -1.20
CA PHE A 523 3.43 -24.69 -0.81
C PHE A 523 4.51 -25.58 -1.43
N ALA A 524 4.78 -25.42 -2.72
CA ALA A 524 5.82 -26.15 -3.42
C ALA A 524 7.22 -25.88 -2.82
N SER A 525 7.54 -24.63 -2.43
CA SER A 525 8.81 -24.30 -1.81
C SER A 525 9.07 -25.08 -0.52
N TYR A 526 8.03 -25.33 0.28
CA TYR A 526 8.15 -26.16 1.49
C TYR A 526 8.28 -27.66 1.19
N GLN A 527 7.65 -28.14 0.11
CA GLN A 527 7.75 -29.56 -0.26
C GLN A 527 9.11 -29.90 -0.87
N PHE A 528 9.71 -28.97 -1.62
CA PHE A 528 10.96 -29.21 -2.34
C PHE A 528 12.19 -28.59 -1.64
N GLY A 529 12.02 -27.91 -0.50
CA GLY A 529 13.12 -27.37 0.28
C GLY A 529 13.84 -26.18 -0.38
N TRP A 530 13.12 -25.29 -1.07
CA TRP A 530 13.67 -24.13 -1.77
C TRP A 530 13.78 -22.90 -0.88
#